data_8c9c2d4bd89020b500e717a4bddf7a18
#
_entry.id   8c9c2d4bd89020b500e717a4bddf7a18
#
_cell.length_a   1.000
_cell.length_b   1.000
_cell.length_c   1.000
_cell.angle_alpha   90.00
_cell.angle_beta   90.00
_cell.angle_gamma   90.00
#
_symmetry.space_group_name_H-M   'P 1'
#
loop_
_entity.id
_entity.type
_entity.pdbx_description
1 polymer ?
#
loop_
_entity_poly.entity_id
_entity_poly.type
_entity_poly.pdbx_seq_one_letter_code
_entity_poly.pdbx_strand_id
1 'polypeptide(L)'
;MSISQSLSNALSGLTAASRMAEVVSSNLSNVLTDGYGRRSVDLSSESVGGRGAGVRIDGITRHVDRGILGDRRLTDADLAGQQSLLTTLGRVETAVGAVGDSTGLSARLASLEQSLTSIAGDPSAEVRQTNVVHRLNSVTTALHESASGIRSLRQEAENNIASQVDTLNTSLLQVEALNKDIMIARNAGGDSAALLDQRQVVIDKISSMVSVRELTRSNGTVALMTTSGQMLVDGPASQFEFTPANYVTPDMTLASGGLQGITLDGVPLPGPAGAGRLDRGSLSAAFTLRDDTLVAAQAGLDAVARDLIDRFADPATDPTLALGDAGLLTDGGAAFNPLNEVGLSGRIKVNAAVDPTQGGAAWRIRDGVNAAAAGPVGSGVQIDRWINALGDSRSLAGGGAARSVAGHVASLVSNIGSQRLAAEEDVSFTTARWSSLRQEELSDGVDSDHELQMLMRIEQAYAANAKVMQTVQSMIQTLMEL
;
A
#
# COMPACT_ATOMS: atom_id res chain seq x y z
N MET A 1 -5.07 -35.79 59.66
CA MET A 1 -5.54 -34.53 59.04
C MET A 1 -6.77 -34.10 59.80
N SER A 2 -6.90 -32.80 60.12
CA SER A 2 -8.14 -32.33 60.75
C SER A 2 -9.23 -32.22 59.66
N ILE A 3 -10.48 -32.44 59.99
CA ILE A 3 -11.64 -32.34 59.12
C ILE A 3 -11.67 -30.95 58.44
N SER A 4 -11.38 -29.89 59.21
CA SER A 4 -11.29 -28.51 58.69
C SER A 4 -10.20 -28.33 57.63
N GLN A 5 -9.08 -29.01 57.70
CA GLN A 5 -8.01 -28.95 56.72
C GLN A 5 -8.39 -29.67 55.42
N SER A 6 -9.06 -30.84 55.54
CA SER A 6 -9.59 -31.54 54.35
C SER A 6 -10.65 -30.70 53.62
N LEU A 7 -11.50 -29.98 54.37
CA LEU A 7 -12.50 -29.07 53.83
C LEU A 7 -11.84 -27.88 53.10
N SER A 8 -10.84 -27.24 53.72
CA SER A 8 -10.10 -26.13 53.12
C SER A 8 -9.40 -26.54 51.82
N ASN A 9 -8.75 -27.71 51.80
CA ASN A 9 -8.07 -28.25 50.60
C ASN A 9 -9.07 -28.55 49.49
N ALA A 10 -10.25 -29.15 49.82
CA ALA A 10 -11.27 -29.43 48.82
C ALA A 10 -11.89 -28.15 48.26
N LEU A 11 -12.11 -27.14 49.09
CA LEU A 11 -12.68 -25.84 48.66
C LEU A 11 -11.71 -25.10 47.75
N SER A 12 -10.42 -25.03 48.13
CA SER A 12 -9.41 -24.39 47.25
C SER A 12 -9.25 -25.12 45.91
N GLY A 13 -9.33 -26.47 45.92
CA GLY A 13 -9.33 -27.28 44.70
C GLY A 13 -10.55 -27.04 43.81
N LEU A 14 -11.76 -26.88 44.40
CA LEU A 14 -12.99 -26.54 43.68
C LEU A 14 -12.87 -25.14 43.02
N THR A 15 -12.39 -24.15 43.80
CA THR A 15 -12.20 -22.78 43.29
C THR A 15 -11.19 -22.76 42.14
N ALA A 16 -10.09 -23.48 42.26
CA ALA A 16 -9.09 -23.61 41.22
C ALA A 16 -9.65 -24.28 39.93
N ALA A 17 -10.41 -25.38 40.10
CA ALA A 17 -11.03 -26.09 39.00
C ALA A 17 -12.09 -25.21 38.27
N SER A 18 -12.92 -24.46 39.02
CA SER A 18 -13.87 -23.52 38.45
C SER A 18 -13.17 -22.43 37.62
N ARG A 19 -12.08 -21.83 38.17
CA ARG A 19 -11.34 -20.78 37.45
C ARG A 19 -10.63 -21.32 36.22
N MET A 20 -10.08 -22.53 36.26
CA MET A 20 -9.52 -23.20 35.09
C MET A 20 -10.58 -23.46 34.03
N ALA A 21 -11.79 -23.90 34.39
CA ALA A 21 -12.88 -24.14 33.47
C ALA A 21 -13.34 -22.83 32.76
N GLU A 22 -13.40 -21.71 33.48
CA GLU A 22 -13.69 -20.41 32.94
C GLU A 22 -12.65 -20.00 31.88
N VAL A 23 -11.36 -20.20 32.19
CA VAL A 23 -10.26 -19.84 31.28
C VAL A 23 -10.27 -20.73 30.04
N VAL A 24 -10.45 -22.05 30.17
CA VAL A 24 -10.55 -23.01 29.06
C VAL A 24 -11.77 -22.68 28.18
N SER A 25 -12.92 -22.37 28.78
CA SER A 25 -14.11 -21.93 28.04
C SER A 25 -13.85 -20.63 27.26
N SER A 26 -13.14 -19.67 27.87
CA SER A 26 -12.74 -18.43 27.22
C SER A 26 -11.79 -18.69 26.05
N ASN A 27 -10.78 -19.58 26.21
CA ASN A 27 -9.87 -19.98 25.14
C ASN A 27 -10.65 -20.58 23.96
N LEU A 28 -11.54 -21.55 24.24
CA LEU A 28 -12.32 -22.21 23.18
C LEU A 28 -13.26 -21.25 22.46
N SER A 29 -13.90 -20.33 23.19
CA SER A 29 -14.80 -19.33 22.59
C SER A 29 -14.08 -18.31 21.71
N ASN A 30 -12.80 -18.06 21.96
CA ASN A 30 -12.00 -17.04 21.27
C ASN A 30 -10.93 -17.63 20.33
N VAL A 31 -10.99 -18.91 19.99
CA VAL A 31 -10.01 -19.59 19.11
C VAL A 31 -9.86 -18.90 17.74
N LEU A 32 -10.92 -18.28 17.23
CA LEU A 32 -10.93 -17.56 15.95
C LEU A 32 -10.89 -16.02 16.11
N THR A 33 -10.68 -15.52 17.35
CA THR A 33 -10.62 -14.08 17.60
C THR A 33 -9.20 -13.57 17.37
N ASP A 34 -9.05 -12.64 16.43
CA ASP A 34 -7.74 -12.02 16.16
C ASP A 34 -7.16 -11.34 17.40
N GLY A 35 -5.84 -11.51 17.59
CA GLY A 35 -5.11 -10.93 18.72
C GLY A 35 -5.33 -11.64 20.06
N TYR A 36 -6.20 -12.65 20.11
CA TYR A 36 -6.41 -13.43 21.33
C TYR A 36 -5.19 -14.29 21.64
N GLY A 37 -4.61 -14.13 22.84
CA GLY A 37 -3.55 -14.99 23.33
C GLY A 37 -4.12 -16.08 24.26
N ARG A 38 -3.73 -17.35 24.02
CA ARG A 38 -4.10 -18.47 24.89
C ARG A 38 -3.79 -18.15 26.34
N ARG A 39 -4.69 -18.49 27.26
CA ARG A 39 -4.57 -18.20 28.69
C ARG A 39 -4.45 -19.51 29.49
N SER A 40 -3.69 -19.47 30.56
CA SER A 40 -3.65 -20.52 31.55
C SER A 40 -3.73 -19.95 32.98
N VAL A 41 -4.27 -20.73 33.90
CA VAL A 41 -4.29 -20.37 35.33
C VAL A 41 -3.01 -20.88 35.97
N ASP A 42 -2.26 -20.00 36.61
CA ASP A 42 -1.08 -20.35 37.36
C ASP A 42 -1.46 -20.74 38.77
N LEU A 43 -1.06 -21.95 39.17
CA LEU A 43 -1.38 -22.54 40.46
C LEU A 43 -0.11 -22.81 41.24
N SER A 44 -0.14 -22.52 42.55
CA SER A 44 0.89 -22.93 43.48
C SER A 44 0.31 -23.71 44.64
N SER A 45 1.13 -24.56 45.27
CA SER A 45 0.73 -25.25 46.51
C SER A 45 0.73 -24.28 47.68
N GLU A 46 -0.37 -24.23 48.40
CA GLU A 46 -0.43 -23.45 49.65
C GLU A 46 0.01 -24.30 50.84
N SER A 47 0.86 -23.73 51.71
CA SER A 47 1.25 -24.37 52.96
C SER A 47 1.14 -23.39 54.12
N VAL A 48 0.53 -23.84 55.23
CA VAL A 48 0.39 -23.07 56.44
C VAL A 48 1.02 -23.87 57.59
N GLY A 49 2.04 -23.32 58.28
CA GLY A 49 2.74 -23.97 59.36
C GLY A 49 3.45 -25.28 58.98
N GLY A 50 3.97 -25.40 57.74
CA GLY A 50 4.65 -26.58 57.22
C GLY A 50 3.73 -27.73 56.82
N ARG A 51 2.40 -27.52 56.79
CA ARG A 51 1.38 -28.49 56.33
C ARG A 51 0.70 -27.97 55.08
N GLY A 52 0.42 -28.86 54.12
CA GLY A 52 -0.31 -28.51 52.89
C GLY A 52 -1.69 -27.93 53.20
N ALA A 53 -2.01 -26.74 52.69
CA ALA A 53 -3.25 -26.00 52.91
C ALA A 53 -4.12 -25.90 51.65
N GLY A 54 -3.77 -26.65 50.60
CA GLY A 54 -4.51 -26.66 49.33
C GLY A 54 -3.75 -26.04 48.19
N VAL A 55 -4.49 -25.38 47.26
CA VAL A 55 -3.99 -24.74 46.06
C VAL A 55 -4.33 -23.25 46.09
N ARG A 56 -3.35 -22.43 45.74
CA ARG A 56 -3.52 -20.98 45.53
C ARG A 56 -3.47 -20.67 44.05
N ILE A 57 -4.36 -19.79 43.62
CA ILE A 57 -4.33 -19.19 42.28
C ILE A 57 -3.40 -18.00 42.33
N ASP A 58 -2.29 -18.03 41.58
CA ASP A 58 -1.30 -16.95 41.52
C ASP A 58 -1.65 -15.91 40.44
N GLY A 59 -2.37 -16.33 39.39
CA GLY A 59 -2.81 -15.44 38.35
C GLY A 59 -3.27 -16.15 37.07
N ILE A 60 -3.46 -15.37 36.03
CA ILE A 60 -3.71 -15.83 34.65
C ILE A 60 -2.55 -15.38 33.78
N THR A 61 -1.89 -16.35 33.15
CA THR A 61 -0.80 -16.07 32.20
C THR A 61 -1.32 -16.17 30.79
N ARG A 62 -0.98 -15.17 29.99
CA ARG A 62 -1.23 -15.09 28.55
C ARG A 62 0.00 -15.58 27.79
N HIS A 63 -0.18 -16.56 26.92
CA HIS A 63 0.88 -17.15 26.10
C HIS A 63 0.88 -16.52 24.71
N VAL A 64 1.98 -15.90 24.32
CA VAL A 64 2.24 -15.34 22.99
C VAL A 64 3.74 -15.37 22.75
N ASP A 65 4.17 -15.96 21.64
CA ASP A 65 5.54 -15.83 21.18
C ASP A 65 5.76 -14.45 20.56
N ARG A 66 6.55 -13.64 21.28
CA ARG A 66 6.85 -12.26 20.85
C ARG A 66 7.83 -12.19 19.69
N GLY A 67 8.63 -13.22 19.48
CA GLY A 67 9.55 -13.31 18.36
C GLY A 67 8.79 -13.49 17.07
N ILE A 68 7.93 -14.53 17.01
CA ILE A 68 7.05 -14.81 15.86
C ILE A 68 6.13 -13.62 15.57
N LEU A 69 5.49 -13.06 16.61
CA LEU A 69 4.63 -11.89 16.50
C LEU A 69 5.38 -10.67 15.92
N GLY A 70 6.61 -10.44 16.37
CA GLY A 70 7.46 -9.37 15.86
C GLY A 70 7.81 -9.55 14.38
N ASP A 71 8.21 -10.76 13.98
CA ASP A 71 8.55 -11.10 12.60
C ASP A 71 7.32 -11.03 11.68
N ARG A 72 6.15 -11.47 12.15
CA ARG A 72 4.89 -11.33 11.42
C ARG A 72 4.55 -9.86 11.17
N ARG A 73 4.68 -8.98 12.18
CA ARG A 73 4.42 -7.55 12.06
C ARG A 73 5.34 -6.85 11.07
N LEU A 74 6.62 -7.25 11.03
CA LEU A 74 7.54 -6.74 10.01
C LEU A 74 7.11 -7.18 8.61
N THR A 75 6.66 -8.42 8.49
CA THR A 75 6.15 -8.98 7.23
C THR A 75 4.81 -8.35 6.85
N ASP A 76 3.93 -8.01 7.81
CA ASP A 76 2.70 -7.23 7.57
C ASP A 76 2.99 -5.87 6.92
N ALA A 77 4.02 -5.15 7.43
CA ALA A 77 4.45 -3.88 6.86
C ALA A 77 4.92 -4.05 5.40
N ASP A 78 5.81 -5.02 5.15
CA ASP A 78 6.32 -5.30 3.81
C ASP A 78 5.18 -5.65 2.85
N LEU A 79 4.28 -6.55 3.26
CA LEU A 79 3.15 -7.00 2.45
C LEU A 79 2.19 -5.85 2.12
N ALA A 80 1.83 -5.02 3.11
CA ALA A 80 0.93 -3.89 2.90
C ALA A 80 1.53 -2.85 1.93
N GLY A 81 2.82 -2.57 2.04
CA GLY A 81 3.54 -1.68 1.12
C GLY A 81 3.60 -2.24 -0.30
N GLN A 82 3.98 -3.50 -0.46
CA GLN A 82 4.09 -4.17 -1.76
C GLN A 82 2.72 -4.33 -2.45
N GLN A 83 1.65 -4.64 -1.71
CA GLN A 83 0.29 -4.71 -2.25
C GLN A 83 -0.19 -3.36 -2.76
N SER A 84 0.13 -2.27 -2.04
CA SER A 84 -0.18 -0.91 -2.48
C SER A 84 0.54 -0.56 -3.79
N LEU A 85 1.82 -0.91 -3.89
CA LEU A 85 2.62 -0.72 -5.10
C LEU A 85 2.08 -1.54 -6.28
N LEU A 86 1.85 -2.85 -6.09
CA LEU A 86 1.31 -3.75 -7.13
C LEU A 86 -0.03 -3.26 -7.66
N THR A 87 -0.95 -2.90 -6.76
CA THR A 87 -2.29 -2.39 -7.13
C THR A 87 -2.18 -1.12 -7.95
N THR A 88 -1.31 -0.19 -7.54
CA THR A 88 -1.13 1.08 -8.23
C THR A 88 -0.46 0.89 -9.59
N LEU A 89 0.57 0.03 -9.71
CA LEU A 89 1.21 -0.29 -10.99
C LEU A 89 0.24 -0.93 -11.99
N GLY A 90 -0.66 -1.82 -11.53
CA GLY A 90 -1.73 -2.36 -12.38
C GLY A 90 -2.68 -1.28 -12.92
N ARG A 91 -2.98 -0.26 -12.11
CA ARG A 91 -3.79 0.89 -12.54
C ARG A 91 -3.02 1.81 -13.49
N VAL A 92 -1.71 2.00 -13.30
CA VAL A 92 -0.85 2.73 -14.25
C VAL A 92 -0.80 2.00 -15.59
N GLU A 93 -0.61 0.68 -15.59
CA GLU A 93 -0.64 -0.15 -16.81
C GLU A 93 -1.97 0.00 -17.55
N THR A 94 -3.09 -0.01 -16.83
CA THR A 94 -4.42 0.24 -17.40
C THR A 94 -4.54 1.64 -17.97
N ALA A 95 -4.03 2.67 -17.30
CA ALA A 95 -4.11 4.07 -17.75
C ALA A 95 -3.27 4.35 -19.00
N VAL A 96 -2.12 3.69 -19.16
CA VAL A 96 -1.23 3.83 -20.31
C VAL A 96 -1.65 2.91 -21.47
N GLY A 97 -2.34 1.83 -21.16
CA GLY A 97 -2.73 0.74 -22.06
C GLY A 97 -1.78 -0.43 -21.98
N ALA A 98 -2.31 -1.59 -21.55
CA ALA A 98 -1.56 -2.83 -21.46
C ALA A 98 -1.12 -3.33 -22.87
N VAL A 99 -0.17 -4.24 -22.87
CA VAL A 99 0.24 -4.92 -24.11
C VAL A 99 -0.96 -5.68 -24.72
N GLY A 100 -1.28 -5.36 -25.98
CA GLY A 100 -2.44 -5.92 -26.69
C GLY A 100 -3.77 -5.21 -26.48
N ASP A 101 -3.79 -4.12 -25.71
CA ASP A 101 -4.98 -3.27 -25.61
C ASP A 101 -5.24 -2.53 -26.93
N SER A 102 -6.39 -2.81 -27.54
CA SER A 102 -6.82 -2.20 -28.81
C SER A 102 -7.18 -0.71 -28.68
N THR A 103 -7.33 -0.19 -27.48
CA THR A 103 -7.69 1.21 -27.17
C THR A 103 -6.52 2.01 -26.61
N GLY A 104 -5.44 1.35 -26.21
CA GLY A 104 -4.26 1.95 -25.61
C GLY A 104 -3.43 2.80 -26.59
N LEU A 105 -2.46 3.52 -26.05
CA LEU A 105 -1.57 4.43 -26.80
C LEU A 105 -0.89 3.73 -27.99
N SER A 106 -0.40 2.50 -27.81
CA SER A 106 0.26 1.71 -28.86
C SER A 106 -0.67 1.45 -30.06
N ALA A 107 -1.94 1.08 -29.80
CA ALA A 107 -2.91 0.81 -30.88
C ALA A 107 -3.33 2.08 -31.61
N ARG A 108 -3.48 3.21 -30.89
CA ARG A 108 -3.80 4.51 -31.49
C ARG A 108 -2.64 5.01 -32.37
N LEU A 109 -1.39 4.81 -31.95
CA LEU A 109 -0.21 5.13 -32.76
C LEU A 109 -0.14 4.27 -34.02
N ALA A 110 -0.33 2.95 -33.92
CA ALA A 110 -0.38 2.05 -35.08
C ALA A 110 -1.50 2.45 -36.05
N SER A 111 -2.65 2.90 -35.56
CA SER A 111 -3.75 3.43 -36.39
C SER A 111 -3.38 4.73 -37.12
N LEU A 112 -2.56 5.59 -36.48
CA LEU A 112 -2.00 6.80 -37.14
C LEU A 112 -1.04 6.40 -38.24
N GLU A 113 -0.09 5.51 -38.02
CA GLU A 113 0.86 5.02 -39.03
C GLU A 113 0.14 4.39 -40.22
N GLN A 114 -0.90 3.57 -39.95
CA GLN A 114 -1.74 2.99 -41.01
C GLN A 114 -2.49 4.07 -41.81
N SER A 115 -3.00 5.11 -41.14
CA SER A 115 -3.69 6.22 -41.83
C SER A 115 -2.75 7.04 -42.73
N LEU A 116 -1.50 7.26 -42.29
CA LEU A 116 -0.46 7.92 -43.08
C LEU A 116 -0.05 7.06 -44.29
N THR A 117 0.08 5.72 -44.10
CA THR A 117 0.33 4.82 -45.24
C THR A 117 -0.84 4.81 -46.23
N SER A 118 -2.08 4.85 -45.75
CA SER A 118 -3.27 4.90 -46.61
C SER A 118 -3.35 6.17 -47.44
N ILE A 119 -3.00 7.36 -46.88
CA ILE A 119 -3.01 8.62 -47.62
C ILE A 119 -1.84 8.72 -48.62
N ALA A 120 -0.69 8.08 -48.35
CA ALA A 120 0.43 8.03 -49.30
C ALA A 120 0.02 7.36 -50.62
N GLY A 121 -0.90 6.42 -50.61
CA GLY A 121 -1.46 5.78 -51.82
C GLY A 121 -2.42 6.67 -52.64
N ASP A 122 -3.03 7.68 -52.01
CA ASP A 122 -3.90 8.67 -52.67
C ASP A 122 -3.91 10.00 -51.90
N PRO A 123 -2.90 10.84 -52.12
CA PRO A 123 -2.75 12.11 -51.42
C PRO A 123 -3.85 13.13 -51.68
N SER A 124 -4.59 12.97 -52.79
CA SER A 124 -5.65 13.87 -53.22
C SER A 124 -6.95 13.72 -52.40
N ALA A 125 -7.16 12.58 -51.75
CA ALA A 125 -8.39 12.25 -51.07
C ALA A 125 -8.53 13.05 -49.75
N GLU A 126 -9.36 14.07 -49.72
CA GLU A 126 -9.64 14.94 -48.57
C GLU A 126 -10.13 14.14 -47.36
N VAL A 127 -10.96 13.12 -47.59
CA VAL A 127 -11.42 12.20 -46.50
C VAL A 127 -10.26 11.49 -45.81
N ARG A 128 -9.22 11.10 -46.55
CA ARG A 128 -8.03 10.45 -45.95
C ARG A 128 -7.18 11.49 -45.21
N GLN A 129 -7.04 12.72 -45.71
CA GLN A 129 -6.37 13.82 -45.01
C GLN A 129 -7.04 14.08 -43.65
N THR A 130 -8.36 14.23 -43.66
CA THR A 130 -9.17 14.42 -42.45
C THR A 130 -9.05 13.22 -41.50
N ASN A 131 -8.99 11.99 -42.03
CA ASN A 131 -8.79 10.80 -41.18
C ASN A 131 -7.43 10.84 -40.46
N VAL A 132 -6.34 11.29 -41.09
CA VAL A 132 -5.04 11.46 -40.39
C VAL A 132 -5.17 12.46 -39.26
N VAL A 133 -5.87 13.60 -39.44
CA VAL A 133 -6.11 14.56 -38.35
C VAL A 133 -6.89 13.91 -37.19
N HIS A 134 -7.91 13.09 -37.48
CA HIS A 134 -8.63 12.33 -36.46
C HIS A 134 -7.74 11.32 -35.71
N ARG A 135 -6.80 10.63 -36.40
CA ARG A 135 -5.86 9.73 -35.74
C ARG A 135 -4.84 10.46 -34.91
N LEU A 136 -4.34 11.62 -35.32
CA LEU A 136 -3.51 12.49 -34.49
C LEU A 136 -4.24 12.95 -33.23
N ASN A 137 -5.50 13.40 -33.35
CA ASN A 137 -6.32 13.73 -32.19
C ASN A 137 -6.55 12.52 -31.29
N SER A 138 -6.70 11.31 -31.84
CA SER A 138 -6.82 10.07 -31.04
C SER A 138 -5.56 9.77 -30.24
N VAL A 139 -4.36 9.99 -30.81
CA VAL A 139 -3.06 9.80 -30.10
C VAL A 139 -2.92 10.84 -28.97
N THR A 140 -3.20 12.13 -29.25
CA THR A 140 -3.11 13.17 -28.21
C THR A 140 -4.13 12.93 -27.09
N THR A 141 -5.34 12.47 -27.43
CA THR A 141 -6.35 12.08 -26.43
C THR A 141 -5.85 10.93 -25.54
N ALA A 142 -5.22 9.90 -26.13
CA ALA A 142 -4.66 8.79 -25.32
C ALA A 142 -3.59 9.29 -24.33
N LEU A 143 -2.70 10.18 -24.78
CA LEU A 143 -1.68 10.78 -23.90
C LEU A 143 -2.33 11.60 -22.76
N HIS A 144 -3.39 12.39 -23.07
CA HIS A 144 -4.14 13.13 -22.05
C HIS A 144 -4.83 12.23 -21.05
N GLU A 145 -5.49 11.17 -21.51
CA GLU A 145 -6.17 10.17 -20.66
C GLU A 145 -5.17 9.49 -19.73
N SER A 146 -4.02 9.04 -20.26
CA SER A 146 -2.94 8.42 -19.48
C SER A 146 -2.36 9.39 -18.45
N ALA A 147 -2.03 10.62 -18.83
CA ALA A 147 -1.52 11.64 -17.92
C ALA A 147 -2.53 12.02 -16.83
N SER A 148 -3.83 12.09 -17.19
CA SER A 148 -4.90 12.33 -16.21
C SER A 148 -5.07 11.18 -15.25
N GLY A 149 -4.97 9.93 -15.71
CA GLY A 149 -4.99 8.73 -14.89
C GLY A 149 -3.85 8.72 -13.85
N ILE A 150 -2.62 8.98 -14.28
CA ILE A 150 -1.46 9.07 -13.40
C ILE A 150 -1.63 10.20 -12.37
N ARG A 151 -2.11 11.36 -12.78
CA ARG A 151 -2.37 12.48 -11.86
C ARG A 151 -3.43 12.12 -10.82
N SER A 152 -4.50 11.42 -11.21
CA SER A 152 -5.53 10.94 -10.27
C SER A 152 -4.93 9.97 -9.25
N LEU A 153 -4.05 9.06 -9.68
CA LEU A 153 -3.36 8.14 -8.78
C LEU A 153 -2.44 8.88 -7.79
N ARG A 154 -1.76 9.95 -8.24
CA ARG A 154 -0.95 10.79 -7.33
C ARG A 154 -1.80 11.53 -6.31
N GLN A 155 -2.96 12.05 -6.71
CA GLN A 155 -3.92 12.67 -5.80
C GLN A 155 -4.48 11.67 -4.78
N GLU A 156 -4.79 10.44 -5.22
CA GLU A 156 -5.23 9.38 -4.32
C GLU A 156 -4.13 9.00 -3.32
N ALA A 157 -2.87 8.92 -3.75
CA ALA A 157 -1.74 8.68 -2.85
C ALA A 157 -1.60 9.79 -1.79
N GLU A 158 -1.76 11.06 -2.19
CA GLU A 158 -1.78 12.21 -1.29
C GLU A 158 -2.89 12.11 -0.23
N ASN A 159 -4.11 11.81 -0.66
CA ASN A 159 -5.26 11.63 0.24
C ASN A 159 -5.09 10.40 1.15
N ASN A 160 -4.48 9.34 0.62
CA ASN A 160 -4.21 8.12 1.39
C ASN A 160 -3.18 8.37 2.50
N ILE A 161 -2.13 9.17 2.23
CA ILE A 161 -1.17 9.59 3.25
C ILE A 161 -1.91 10.30 4.40
N ALA A 162 -2.78 11.27 4.11
CA ALA A 162 -3.55 11.99 5.12
C ALA A 162 -4.41 11.03 5.97
N SER A 163 -5.17 10.15 5.34
CA SER A 163 -6.01 9.16 6.02
C SER A 163 -5.22 8.18 6.89
N GLN A 164 -4.05 7.75 6.42
CA GLN A 164 -3.17 6.87 7.19
C GLN A 164 -2.57 7.59 8.39
N VAL A 165 -2.16 8.86 8.25
CA VAL A 165 -1.66 9.68 9.37
C VAL A 165 -2.73 9.85 10.46
N ASP A 166 -3.98 10.13 10.10
CA ASP A 166 -5.09 10.23 11.06
C ASP A 166 -5.34 8.89 11.76
N THR A 167 -5.33 7.79 11.01
CA THR A 167 -5.50 6.44 11.55
C THR A 167 -4.36 6.07 12.49
N LEU A 168 -3.12 6.41 12.11
CA LEU A 168 -1.92 6.14 12.90
C LEU A 168 -1.97 6.91 14.23
N ASN A 169 -2.26 8.21 14.20
CA ASN A 169 -2.41 9.03 15.40
C ASN A 169 -3.48 8.46 16.36
N THR A 170 -4.66 8.11 15.83
CA THR A 170 -5.71 7.50 16.64
C THR A 170 -5.26 6.19 17.26
N SER A 171 -4.57 5.35 16.50
CA SER A 171 -4.08 4.06 16.99
C SER A 171 -2.96 4.21 18.03
N LEU A 172 -2.06 5.19 17.89
CA LEU A 172 -1.01 5.47 18.88
C LEU A 172 -1.60 5.96 20.21
N LEU A 173 -2.62 6.83 20.17
CA LEU A 173 -3.36 7.27 21.37
C LEU A 173 -4.09 6.10 22.04
N GLN A 174 -4.64 5.16 21.26
CA GLN A 174 -5.25 3.94 21.82
C GLN A 174 -4.22 3.06 22.53
N VAL A 175 -3.00 2.91 21.97
CA VAL A 175 -1.90 2.18 22.65
C VAL A 175 -1.51 2.86 23.96
N GLU A 176 -1.41 4.19 23.99
CA GLU A 176 -1.13 4.94 25.21
C GLU A 176 -2.21 4.70 26.28
N ALA A 177 -3.49 4.80 25.91
CA ALA A 177 -4.62 4.55 26.82
C ALA A 177 -4.58 3.11 27.37
N LEU A 178 -4.42 2.11 26.48
CA LEU A 178 -4.33 0.70 26.89
C LEU A 178 -3.11 0.42 27.77
N ASN A 179 -1.96 1.06 27.52
CA ASN A 179 -0.80 0.97 28.41
C ASN A 179 -1.12 1.44 29.82
N LYS A 180 -1.85 2.55 29.94
CA LYS A 180 -2.27 3.11 31.23
C LYS A 180 -3.26 2.17 31.95
N ASP A 181 -4.24 1.64 31.22
CA ASP A 181 -5.24 0.74 31.79
C ASP A 181 -4.62 -0.59 32.23
N ILE A 182 -3.69 -1.16 31.45
CA ILE A 182 -2.91 -2.36 31.83
C ILE A 182 -2.09 -2.11 33.09
N MET A 183 -1.44 -0.96 33.20
CA MET A 183 -0.66 -0.62 34.39
C MET A 183 -1.56 -0.51 35.62
N ILE A 184 -2.73 0.13 35.50
CA ILE A 184 -3.72 0.24 36.59
C ILE A 184 -4.24 -1.13 37.00
N ALA A 185 -4.66 -1.96 36.04
CA ALA A 185 -5.16 -3.30 36.30
C ALA A 185 -4.12 -4.16 37.04
N ARG A 186 -2.88 -4.16 36.63
CA ARG A 186 -1.77 -4.91 37.25
C ARG A 186 -1.46 -4.39 38.65
N ASN A 187 -1.43 -3.09 38.87
CA ASN A 187 -1.18 -2.49 40.18
C ASN A 187 -2.31 -2.84 41.18
N ALA A 188 -3.54 -3.00 40.67
CA ALA A 188 -4.67 -3.45 41.49
C ALA A 188 -4.73 -4.98 41.69
N GLY A 189 -3.77 -5.76 41.16
CA GLY A 189 -3.78 -7.21 41.20
C GLY A 189 -4.84 -7.88 40.31
N GLY A 190 -5.40 -7.12 39.35
CA GLY A 190 -6.44 -7.59 38.43
C GLY A 190 -5.88 -8.27 37.16
N ASP A 191 -6.77 -8.98 36.45
CA ASP A 191 -6.45 -9.58 35.15
C ASP A 191 -6.37 -8.52 34.06
N SER A 192 -5.27 -8.50 33.31
CA SER A 192 -5.04 -7.59 32.20
C SER A 192 -5.03 -8.28 30.82
N ALA A 193 -5.36 -9.58 30.75
CA ALA A 193 -5.22 -10.35 29.51
C ALA A 193 -6.06 -9.81 28.35
N ALA A 194 -7.31 -9.40 28.61
CA ALA A 194 -8.18 -8.81 27.59
C ALA A 194 -7.64 -7.46 27.07
N LEU A 195 -7.05 -6.63 27.94
CA LEU A 195 -6.44 -5.36 27.53
C LEU A 195 -5.16 -5.59 26.68
N LEU A 196 -4.41 -6.65 26.99
CA LEU A 196 -3.25 -7.07 26.22
C LEU A 196 -3.66 -7.55 24.82
N ASP A 197 -4.78 -8.29 24.69
CA ASP A 197 -5.33 -8.71 23.39
C ASP A 197 -5.75 -7.48 22.56
N GLN A 198 -6.49 -6.56 23.15
CA GLN A 198 -6.90 -5.31 22.48
C GLN A 198 -5.68 -4.50 22.03
N ARG A 199 -4.66 -4.36 22.87
CA ARG A 199 -3.43 -3.66 22.50
C ARG A 199 -2.69 -4.35 21.36
N GLN A 200 -2.64 -5.67 21.31
CA GLN A 200 -2.06 -6.43 20.21
C GLN A 200 -2.74 -6.09 18.90
N VAL A 201 -4.08 -6.10 18.83
CA VAL A 201 -4.85 -5.75 17.62
C VAL A 201 -4.55 -4.32 17.15
N VAL A 202 -4.46 -3.36 18.08
CA VAL A 202 -4.11 -1.97 17.72
C VAL A 202 -2.68 -1.86 17.19
N ILE A 203 -1.72 -2.55 17.81
CA ILE A 203 -0.33 -2.56 17.33
C ILE A 203 -0.22 -3.25 15.97
N ASP A 204 -0.97 -4.34 15.73
CA ASP A 204 -1.02 -5.02 14.43
C ASP A 204 -1.56 -4.10 13.33
N LYS A 205 -2.56 -3.27 13.63
CA LYS A 205 -3.05 -2.23 12.71
C LYS A 205 -1.97 -1.17 12.42
N ILE A 206 -1.21 -0.73 13.43
CA ILE A 206 -0.08 0.19 13.23
C ILE A 206 0.98 -0.46 12.36
N SER A 207 1.29 -1.74 12.58
CA SER A 207 2.38 -2.44 11.88
C SER A 207 2.18 -2.57 10.38
N SER A 208 0.94 -2.62 9.89
CA SER A 208 0.66 -2.59 8.44
C SER A 208 0.96 -1.23 7.78
N MET A 209 0.82 -0.14 8.55
CA MET A 209 1.09 1.23 8.05
C MET A 209 2.56 1.61 8.19
N VAL A 210 3.18 1.23 9.30
CA VAL A 210 4.57 1.56 9.64
C VAL A 210 5.22 0.37 10.34
N SER A 211 6.40 -0.04 9.92
CA SER A 211 7.14 -1.12 10.57
C SER A 211 7.51 -0.74 12.00
N VAL A 212 7.06 -1.52 12.98
CA VAL A 212 7.25 -1.23 14.40
C VAL A 212 7.90 -2.38 15.16
N ARG A 213 8.66 -2.01 16.20
CA ARG A 213 9.18 -2.91 17.22
C ARG A 213 8.59 -2.56 18.56
N GLU A 214 8.15 -3.59 19.30
CA GLU A 214 7.60 -3.49 20.63
C GLU A 214 8.68 -3.75 21.70
N LEU A 215 8.84 -2.82 22.63
CA LEU A 215 9.71 -2.92 23.78
C LEU A 215 8.86 -3.02 25.06
N THR A 216 8.75 -4.22 25.60
CA THR A 216 7.97 -4.47 26.83
C THR A 216 8.73 -4.01 28.05
N ARG A 217 8.03 -3.32 28.96
CA ARG A 217 8.54 -2.87 30.26
C ARG A 217 8.00 -3.75 31.41
N SER A 218 8.69 -3.74 32.54
CA SER A 218 8.35 -4.57 33.72
C SER A 218 6.96 -4.31 34.29
N ASN A 219 6.45 -3.08 34.16
CA ASN A 219 5.10 -2.68 34.59
C ASN A 219 3.98 -3.14 33.63
N GLY A 220 4.31 -3.87 32.54
CA GLY A 220 3.37 -4.34 31.52
C GLY A 220 3.05 -3.36 30.42
N THR A 221 3.56 -2.12 30.48
CA THR A 221 3.47 -1.19 29.38
C THR A 221 4.42 -1.56 28.25
N VAL A 222 4.18 -1.02 27.06
CA VAL A 222 5.07 -1.16 25.91
C VAL A 222 5.47 0.21 25.40
N ALA A 223 6.72 0.30 24.96
CA ALA A 223 7.14 1.37 24.05
C ALA A 223 7.13 0.84 22.62
N LEU A 224 6.72 1.67 21.68
CA LEU A 224 6.73 1.39 20.25
C LEU A 224 7.76 2.28 19.58
N MET A 225 8.61 1.69 18.74
CA MET A 225 9.53 2.43 17.88
C MET A 225 9.56 1.83 16.49
N THR A 226 9.89 2.64 15.47
CA THR A 226 10.09 2.14 14.11
C THR A 226 11.37 1.29 14.01
N THR A 227 11.49 0.47 12.96
CA THR A 227 12.71 -0.29 12.68
C THR A 227 13.93 0.61 12.49
N SER A 228 13.73 1.83 12.03
CA SER A 228 14.76 2.88 11.86
C SER A 228 15.03 3.70 13.13
N GLY A 229 14.39 3.36 14.26
CA GLY A 229 14.70 3.93 15.59
C GLY A 229 13.89 5.17 15.97
N GLN A 230 12.83 5.52 15.24
CA GLN A 230 11.94 6.61 15.62
C GLN A 230 10.98 6.14 16.72
N MET A 231 10.95 6.83 17.85
CA MET A 231 10.02 6.53 18.94
C MET A 231 8.61 7.02 18.56
N LEU A 232 7.61 6.15 18.75
CA LEU A 232 6.20 6.42 18.48
C LEU A 232 5.36 6.51 19.76
N VAL A 233 5.66 5.63 20.74
CA VAL A 233 5.02 5.64 22.07
C VAL A 233 6.09 5.27 23.09
N ASP A 234 6.32 6.16 24.06
CA ASP A 234 7.13 5.85 25.26
C ASP A 234 6.58 6.66 26.46
N GLY A 235 5.47 6.17 27.02
CA GLY A 235 4.58 6.91 27.90
C GLY A 235 3.54 7.62 27.03
N PRO A 236 3.72 8.91 26.69
CA PRO A 236 2.84 9.60 25.75
C PRO A 236 3.05 9.09 24.32
N ALA A 237 2.00 9.19 23.51
CA ALA A 237 2.05 8.95 22.08
C ALA A 237 2.61 10.17 21.36
N SER A 238 3.53 9.99 20.41
CA SER A 238 3.96 11.03 19.49
C SER A 238 2.87 11.33 18.46
N GLN A 239 2.80 12.55 17.98
CA GLN A 239 1.80 13.02 17.03
C GLN A 239 2.41 13.27 15.66
N PHE A 240 1.86 12.62 14.65
CA PHE A 240 2.18 12.87 13.25
C PHE A 240 1.31 14.01 12.72
N GLU A 241 1.90 14.88 11.91
CA GLU A 241 1.19 15.95 11.22
C GLU A 241 1.47 15.86 9.72
N PHE A 242 0.42 16.02 8.94
CA PHE A 242 0.48 16.06 7.48
C PHE A 242 -0.62 16.96 6.95
N THR A 243 -0.27 17.85 6.02
CA THR A 243 -1.24 18.74 5.36
C THR A 243 -1.31 18.37 3.88
N PRO A 244 -2.38 17.69 3.44
CA PRO A 244 -2.51 17.27 2.05
C PRO A 244 -2.73 18.46 1.12
N ALA A 245 -2.16 18.39 -0.07
CA ALA A 245 -2.45 19.31 -1.14
C ALA A 245 -3.86 19.03 -1.72
N ASN A 246 -4.68 20.08 -1.87
CA ASN A 246 -6.01 19.95 -2.46
C ASN A 246 -5.99 19.44 -3.90
N TYR A 247 -4.93 19.75 -4.63
CA TYR A 247 -4.74 19.35 -6.03
C TYR A 247 -3.25 19.12 -6.30
N VAL A 248 -2.91 17.98 -6.88
CA VAL A 248 -1.54 17.62 -7.25
C VAL A 248 -1.33 17.86 -8.74
N THR A 249 -0.40 18.78 -9.09
CA THR A 249 0.04 19.03 -10.45
C THR A 249 1.26 18.16 -10.81
N PRO A 250 1.58 17.96 -12.11
CA PRO A 250 2.72 17.15 -12.50
C PRO A 250 4.07 17.61 -11.94
N ASP A 251 4.26 18.92 -11.77
CA ASP A 251 5.48 19.56 -11.26
C ASP A 251 5.62 19.53 -9.74
N MET A 252 4.53 19.30 -9.00
CA MET A 252 4.54 19.25 -7.54
C MET A 252 5.12 17.91 -7.07
N THR A 253 6.23 17.98 -6.35
CA THR A 253 6.84 16.85 -5.63
C THR A 253 7.34 17.35 -4.28
N LEU A 254 7.73 16.43 -3.38
CA LEU A 254 8.43 16.81 -2.16
C LEU A 254 9.75 17.52 -2.48
N ALA A 255 10.49 17.02 -3.46
CA ALA A 255 11.78 17.60 -3.88
C ALA A 255 11.65 19.02 -4.45
N SER A 256 10.55 19.33 -5.17
CA SER A 256 10.27 20.68 -5.66
C SER A 256 9.73 21.63 -4.58
N GLY A 257 9.40 21.11 -3.39
CA GLY A 257 8.74 21.86 -2.32
C GLY A 257 7.24 22.11 -2.57
N GLY A 258 6.67 21.58 -3.64
CA GLY A 258 5.25 21.70 -3.97
C GLY A 258 4.34 20.81 -3.14
N LEU A 259 4.86 19.70 -2.60
CA LEU A 259 4.16 18.79 -1.69
C LEU A 259 4.83 18.75 -0.32
N GLN A 260 4.05 18.43 0.71
CA GLN A 260 4.54 18.34 2.08
C GLN A 260 5.01 16.92 2.42
N GLY A 261 5.99 16.82 3.32
CA GLY A 261 6.37 15.62 4.05
C GLY A 261 5.61 15.50 5.37
N ILE A 262 5.93 14.47 6.14
CA ILE A 262 5.38 14.27 7.50
C ILE A 262 6.27 14.99 8.53
N THR A 263 5.64 15.59 9.53
CA THR A 263 6.30 15.99 10.77
C THR A 263 5.89 15.07 11.92
N LEU A 264 6.75 14.93 12.91
CA LEU A 264 6.48 14.22 14.14
C LEU A 264 6.76 15.16 15.30
N ASP A 265 5.75 15.42 16.14
CA ASP A 265 5.83 16.38 17.25
C ASP A 265 6.38 17.75 16.79
N GLY A 266 5.93 18.21 15.60
CA GLY A 266 6.35 19.47 14.97
C GLY A 266 7.73 19.46 14.30
N VAL A 267 8.45 18.34 14.29
CA VAL A 267 9.77 18.18 13.67
C VAL A 267 9.65 17.42 12.34
N PRO A 268 10.12 17.98 11.21
CA PRO A 268 10.11 17.27 9.93
C PRO A 268 10.91 15.96 10.02
N LEU A 269 10.32 14.86 9.54
CA LEU A 269 11.04 13.59 9.46
C LEU A 269 11.97 13.62 8.24
N PRO A 270 13.30 13.50 8.42
CA PRO A 270 14.23 13.50 7.31
C PRO A 270 14.18 12.18 6.56
N GLY A 271 14.30 12.21 5.25
CA GLY A 271 14.45 11.01 4.42
C GLY A 271 13.97 11.20 2.98
N PRO A 272 14.35 10.32 2.06
CA PRO A 272 13.78 10.30 0.72
C PRO A 272 12.28 10.04 0.79
N ALA A 273 11.54 10.58 -0.16
CA ALA A 273 10.09 10.43 -0.30
C ALA A 273 9.23 10.95 0.88
N GLY A 274 9.78 11.81 1.76
CA GLY A 274 8.98 12.47 2.81
C GLY A 274 8.49 11.58 3.96
N ALA A 275 8.72 10.26 3.88
CA ALA A 275 8.37 9.31 4.91
C ALA A 275 9.43 9.21 6.03
N GLY A 276 10.58 9.80 5.81
CA GLY A 276 11.67 9.87 6.78
C GLY A 276 12.12 8.50 7.26
N ARG A 277 12.12 8.33 8.58
CA ARG A 277 12.47 7.07 9.24
C ARG A 277 11.32 6.05 9.26
N LEU A 278 10.33 6.21 8.38
CA LEU A 278 9.25 5.25 8.16
C LEU A 278 9.58 4.45 6.89
N ASP A 279 10.51 3.51 7.01
CA ASP A 279 11.16 2.83 5.90
C ASP A 279 10.33 1.70 5.26
N ARG A 280 9.25 1.26 5.92
CA ARG A 280 8.38 0.16 5.48
C ARG A 280 6.93 0.43 5.83
N GLY A 281 6.03 -0.28 5.17
CA GLY A 281 4.59 -0.20 5.39
C GLY A 281 3.86 0.58 4.31
N SER A 282 2.54 0.56 4.38
CA SER A 282 1.69 1.20 3.37
C SER A 282 1.84 2.73 3.33
N LEU A 283 2.23 3.36 4.45
CA LEU A 283 2.45 4.80 4.50
C LEU A 283 3.71 5.20 3.71
N SER A 284 4.83 4.49 3.90
CA SER A 284 6.05 4.69 3.11
C SER A 284 5.80 4.43 1.63
N ALA A 285 5.07 3.36 1.30
CA ALA A 285 4.70 3.04 -0.07
C ALA A 285 3.86 4.16 -0.73
N ALA A 286 2.95 4.79 0.01
CA ALA A 286 2.14 5.88 -0.50
C ALA A 286 3.00 7.11 -0.87
N PHE A 287 4.04 7.45 -0.09
CA PHE A 287 5.02 8.48 -0.45
C PHE A 287 5.84 8.11 -1.68
N THR A 288 6.36 6.87 -1.74
CA THR A 288 7.12 6.38 -2.90
C THR A 288 6.28 6.40 -4.18
N LEU A 289 5.00 6.01 -4.07
CA LEU A 289 4.07 6.09 -5.19
C LEU A 289 3.86 7.53 -5.64
N ARG A 290 3.59 8.46 -4.71
CA ARG A 290 3.31 9.87 -5.00
C ARG A 290 4.49 10.59 -5.64
N ASP A 291 5.71 10.41 -5.11
CA ASP A 291 6.88 11.25 -5.41
C ASP A 291 7.90 10.59 -6.35
N ASP A 292 7.90 9.27 -6.48
CA ASP A 292 8.88 8.53 -7.29
C ASP A 292 8.20 7.74 -8.42
N THR A 293 7.41 6.71 -8.09
CA THR A 293 6.89 5.75 -9.09
C THR A 293 5.97 6.41 -10.11
N LEU A 294 4.99 7.19 -9.65
CA LEU A 294 4.04 7.86 -10.54
C LEU A 294 4.64 9.07 -11.25
N VAL A 295 5.64 9.72 -10.64
CA VAL A 295 6.43 10.78 -11.30
C VAL A 295 7.24 10.20 -12.44
N ALA A 296 7.90 9.06 -12.24
CA ALA A 296 8.65 8.36 -13.29
C ALA A 296 7.75 7.90 -14.45
N ALA A 297 6.54 7.40 -14.15
CA ALA A 297 5.56 7.04 -15.17
C ALA A 297 5.09 8.27 -15.99
N GLN A 298 4.83 9.40 -15.31
CA GLN A 298 4.51 10.67 -15.96
C GLN A 298 5.65 11.15 -16.85
N ALA A 299 6.89 11.13 -16.37
CA ALA A 299 8.06 11.53 -17.15
C ALA A 299 8.25 10.67 -18.40
N GLY A 300 7.96 9.36 -18.33
CA GLY A 300 7.98 8.48 -19.49
C GLY A 300 6.95 8.85 -20.55
N LEU A 301 5.73 9.24 -20.15
CA LEU A 301 4.70 9.76 -21.09
C LEU A 301 5.12 11.11 -21.69
N ASP A 302 5.66 12.00 -20.88
CA ASP A 302 6.11 13.33 -21.33
C ASP A 302 7.26 13.20 -22.33
N ALA A 303 8.18 12.25 -22.14
CA ALA A 303 9.26 11.98 -23.07
C ALA A 303 8.76 11.45 -24.43
N VAL A 304 7.72 10.60 -24.44
CA VAL A 304 7.06 10.15 -25.68
C VAL A 304 6.34 11.34 -26.38
N ALA A 305 5.64 12.16 -25.61
CA ALA A 305 4.97 13.35 -26.15
C ALA A 305 5.97 14.35 -26.76
N ARG A 306 7.11 14.55 -26.09
CA ARG A 306 8.21 15.37 -26.60
C ARG A 306 8.81 14.81 -27.88
N ASP A 307 9.12 13.52 -27.94
CA ASP A 307 9.67 12.89 -29.15
C ASP A 307 8.73 13.05 -30.36
N LEU A 308 7.41 12.91 -30.13
CA LEU A 308 6.41 13.16 -31.16
C LEU A 308 6.44 14.64 -31.66
N ILE A 309 6.49 15.59 -30.73
CA ILE A 309 6.55 17.02 -31.10
C ILE A 309 7.86 17.32 -31.86
N ASP A 310 9.01 16.89 -31.30
CA ASP A 310 10.33 17.17 -31.88
C ASP A 310 10.48 16.60 -33.32
N ARG A 311 9.91 15.40 -33.57
CA ARG A 311 9.92 14.78 -34.90
C ARG A 311 9.11 15.57 -35.92
N PHE A 312 7.96 16.08 -35.53
CA PHE A 312 7.03 16.79 -36.39
C PHE A 312 7.28 18.33 -36.47
N ALA A 313 8.12 18.86 -35.58
CA ALA A 313 8.56 20.25 -35.63
C ALA A 313 9.93 20.45 -36.31
N ASP A 314 10.58 19.36 -36.73
CA ASP A 314 11.90 19.38 -37.39
C ASP A 314 11.75 19.92 -38.82
N PRO A 315 12.43 21.06 -39.22
CA PRO A 315 12.41 21.57 -40.57
C PRO A 315 12.92 20.58 -41.65
N ALA A 316 13.69 19.56 -41.26
CA ALA A 316 14.07 18.46 -42.15
C ALA A 316 12.86 17.56 -42.47
N THR A 317 11.94 17.41 -41.52
CA THR A 317 10.68 16.67 -41.69
C THR A 317 9.64 17.53 -42.40
N ASP A 318 9.44 18.80 -42.02
CA ASP A 318 8.54 19.74 -42.67
C ASP A 318 9.28 21.02 -43.08
N PRO A 319 9.70 21.11 -44.36
CA PRO A 319 10.42 22.29 -44.87
C PRO A 319 9.61 23.59 -44.91
N THR A 320 8.30 23.54 -44.58
CA THR A 320 7.49 24.76 -44.47
C THR A 320 7.65 25.44 -43.10
N LEU A 321 8.29 24.75 -42.14
CA LEU A 321 8.58 25.28 -40.80
C LEU A 321 9.94 25.99 -40.79
N ALA A 322 10.00 27.12 -40.08
CA ALA A 322 11.26 27.68 -39.61
C ALA A 322 11.69 27.01 -38.28
N LEU A 323 12.96 27.17 -37.92
CA LEU A 323 13.45 26.67 -36.64
C LEU A 323 12.72 27.34 -35.46
N GLY A 324 12.09 26.53 -34.61
CA GLY A 324 11.31 27.02 -33.47
C GLY A 324 9.82 27.21 -33.76
N ASP A 325 9.37 26.93 -34.99
CA ASP A 325 7.95 26.92 -35.31
C ASP A 325 7.24 25.70 -34.66
N ALA A 326 5.94 25.84 -34.41
CA ALA A 326 5.10 24.75 -34.00
C ALA A 326 4.85 23.79 -35.17
N GLY A 327 5.17 22.52 -35.02
CA GLY A 327 4.94 21.48 -36.02
C GLY A 327 3.51 20.96 -36.06
N LEU A 328 3.35 19.73 -36.55
CA LEU A 328 2.06 19.01 -36.62
C LEU A 328 1.42 18.79 -35.24
N LEU A 329 2.24 18.62 -34.21
CA LEU A 329 1.84 18.57 -32.80
C LEU A 329 2.46 19.76 -32.06
N THR A 330 1.75 20.24 -31.02
CA THR A 330 2.06 21.49 -30.31
C THR A 330 1.97 21.28 -28.79
N ASP A 331 2.65 22.11 -28.00
CA ASP A 331 2.43 22.22 -26.54
C ASP A 331 1.33 23.26 -26.28
N GLY A 332 0.10 22.78 -26.06
CA GLY A 332 -1.05 23.62 -25.76
C GLY A 332 -1.46 24.55 -26.90
N GLY A 333 -1.00 24.35 -28.15
CA GLY A 333 -1.22 25.20 -29.32
C GLY A 333 -0.01 26.06 -29.67
N ALA A 334 1.07 26.02 -28.90
CA ALA A 334 2.32 26.73 -29.15
C ALA A 334 3.47 25.78 -29.52
N ALA A 335 4.61 26.33 -29.94
CA ALA A 335 5.83 25.57 -30.08
C ALA A 335 6.32 25.06 -28.73
N PHE A 336 6.91 23.89 -28.71
CA PHE A 336 7.40 23.28 -27.49
C PHE A 336 8.63 24.05 -26.93
N ASN A 337 8.61 24.25 -25.60
CA ASN A 337 9.75 24.80 -24.87
C ASN A 337 10.32 23.72 -23.94
N PRO A 338 11.59 23.30 -24.08
CA PRO A 338 12.21 22.29 -23.24
C PRO A 338 12.16 22.56 -21.71
N LEU A 339 12.00 23.82 -21.29
CA LEU A 339 11.83 24.19 -19.89
C LEU A 339 10.47 23.80 -19.33
N ASN A 340 9.50 23.46 -20.18
CA ASN A 340 8.12 23.12 -19.81
C ASN A 340 7.78 21.65 -20.13
N GLU A 341 8.75 20.74 -20.09
CA GLU A 341 8.53 19.33 -20.45
C GLU A 341 7.57 18.62 -19.49
N VAL A 342 7.65 18.92 -18.19
CA VAL A 342 6.81 18.29 -17.17
C VAL A 342 5.32 18.54 -17.44
N GLY A 343 4.54 17.44 -17.56
CA GLY A 343 3.12 17.47 -17.86
C GLY A 343 2.79 17.71 -19.35
N LEU A 344 3.78 17.59 -20.23
CA LEU A 344 3.60 17.78 -21.68
C LEU A 344 2.58 16.81 -22.27
N SER A 345 2.58 15.56 -21.86
CA SER A 345 1.61 14.54 -22.30
C SER A 345 0.15 14.93 -22.03
N GLY A 346 -0.09 15.75 -20.99
CA GLY A 346 -1.42 16.32 -20.71
C GLY A 346 -1.75 17.60 -21.47
N ARG A 347 -0.81 18.19 -22.23
CA ARG A 347 -0.98 19.45 -22.95
C ARG A 347 -0.79 19.34 -24.47
N ILE A 348 -0.19 18.24 -24.94
CA ILE A 348 0.07 18.01 -26.36
C ILE A 348 -1.24 18.10 -27.18
N LYS A 349 -1.22 18.86 -28.28
CA LYS A 349 -2.39 19.04 -29.13
C LYS A 349 -2.00 18.97 -30.62
N VAL A 350 -2.96 18.60 -31.44
CA VAL A 350 -2.83 18.78 -32.89
C VAL A 350 -2.82 20.26 -33.22
N ASN A 351 -1.95 20.69 -34.17
CA ASN A 351 -1.86 22.06 -34.58
C ASN A 351 -3.19 22.50 -35.25
N ALA A 352 -3.76 23.62 -34.79
CA ALA A 352 -5.00 24.16 -35.30
C ALA A 352 -4.96 24.44 -36.81
N ALA A 353 -3.77 24.73 -37.40
CA ALA A 353 -3.60 24.96 -38.81
C ALA A 353 -3.99 23.76 -39.70
N VAL A 354 -3.87 22.53 -39.19
CA VAL A 354 -4.21 21.29 -39.92
C VAL A 354 -5.59 20.75 -39.58
N ASP A 355 -6.21 21.24 -38.49
CA ASP A 355 -7.48 20.70 -37.97
C ASP A 355 -8.68 21.52 -38.50
N PRO A 356 -9.53 20.97 -39.40
CA PRO A 356 -10.71 21.66 -39.90
C PRO A 356 -11.71 22.06 -38.82
N THR A 357 -11.75 21.31 -37.69
CA THR A 357 -12.66 21.64 -36.59
C THR A 357 -12.25 22.88 -35.83
N GLN A 358 -10.98 23.29 -35.95
CA GLN A 358 -10.40 24.49 -35.35
C GLN A 358 -10.18 25.64 -36.38
N GLY A 359 -10.75 25.50 -37.57
CA GLY A 359 -10.63 26.49 -38.63
C GLY A 359 -9.40 26.32 -39.53
N GLY A 360 -8.64 25.24 -39.36
CA GLY A 360 -7.52 24.85 -40.18
C GLY A 360 -7.92 24.09 -41.43
N ALA A 361 -6.95 23.53 -42.15
CA ALA A 361 -7.18 22.85 -43.41
C ALA A 361 -6.41 21.54 -43.50
N ALA A 362 -7.11 20.41 -43.70
CA ALA A 362 -6.53 19.05 -43.71
C ALA A 362 -5.52 18.84 -44.86
N TRP A 363 -5.60 19.61 -45.97
CA TRP A 363 -4.62 19.53 -47.06
C TRP A 363 -3.19 19.86 -46.62
N ARG A 364 -3.01 20.56 -45.50
CA ARG A 364 -1.69 20.83 -44.89
C ARG A 364 -0.97 19.57 -44.42
N ILE A 365 -1.67 18.47 -44.18
CA ILE A 365 -1.05 17.16 -43.95
C ILE A 365 -0.23 16.74 -45.17
N ARG A 366 -0.69 17.07 -46.38
CA ARG A 366 0.00 16.76 -47.65
C ARG A 366 1.09 17.77 -48.00
N ASP A 367 0.89 19.03 -47.70
CA ASP A 367 1.72 20.13 -48.25
C ASP A 367 2.64 20.79 -47.18
N GLY A 368 2.49 20.44 -45.89
CA GLY A 368 3.21 21.03 -44.76
C GLY A 368 2.37 22.00 -43.95
N VAL A 369 2.67 22.08 -42.63
CA VAL A 369 1.87 22.81 -41.64
C VAL A 369 1.77 24.32 -41.98
N ASN A 370 2.90 24.95 -42.39
CA ASN A 370 2.97 26.36 -42.70
C ASN A 370 2.91 26.63 -44.22
N ALA A 371 2.48 25.66 -45.04
CA ALA A 371 2.32 25.89 -46.48
C ALA A 371 1.39 27.06 -46.75
N ALA A 372 1.84 28.02 -47.59
CA ALA A 372 1.08 29.25 -47.88
C ALA A 372 -0.18 28.96 -48.73
N ALA A 373 -0.14 27.94 -49.58
CA ALA A 373 -1.22 27.52 -50.46
C ALA A 373 -1.15 26.01 -50.68
N ALA A 374 -2.29 25.39 -51.08
CA ALA A 374 -2.33 24.00 -51.48
C ALA A 374 -1.47 23.75 -52.73
N GLY A 375 -0.59 22.77 -52.63
CA GLY A 375 0.30 22.33 -53.72
C GLY A 375 -0.37 21.32 -54.67
N PRO A 376 0.42 20.63 -55.53
CA PRO A 376 -0.10 19.63 -56.45
C PRO A 376 -0.82 18.49 -55.68
N VAL A 377 -2.07 18.23 -56.07
CA VAL A 377 -2.97 17.31 -55.36
C VAL A 377 -2.45 15.85 -55.24
N GLY A 378 -1.59 15.43 -56.16
CA GLY A 378 -1.01 14.08 -56.21
C GLY A 378 0.36 13.97 -55.49
N SER A 379 0.85 15.04 -54.84
CA SER A 379 2.16 14.99 -54.14
C SER A 379 2.07 14.26 -52.83
N GLY A 380 2.83 13.16 -52.68
CA GLY A 380 2.95 12.40 -51.43
C GLY A 380 4.22 12.70 -50.60
N VAL A 381 5.08 13.60 -51.11
CA VAL A 381 6.43 13.82 -50.54
C VAL A 381 6.42 14.18 -49.07
N GLN A 382 5.50 15.04 -48.65
CA GLN A 382 5.41 15.42 -47.24
C GLN A 382 4.84 14.29 -46.37
N ILE A 383 3.92 13.50 -46.93
CA ILE A 383 3.36 12.34 -46.24
C ILE A 383 4.46 11.29 -45.95
N ASP A 384 5.32 11.02 -46.95
CA ASP A 384 6.46 10.11 -46.81
C ASP A 384 7.43 10.61 -45.71
N ARG A 385 7.64 11.94 -45.60
CA ARG A 385 8.44 12.52 -44.51
C ARG A 385 7.83 12.28 -43.15
N TRP A 386 6.51 12.39 -42.98
CA TRP A 386 5.81 12.08 -41.74
C TRP A 386 5.97 10.58 -41.36
N ILE A 387 5.82 9.67 -42.33
CA ILE A 387 5.99 8.25 -42.14
C ILE A 387 7.44 7.94 -41.70
N ASN A 388 8.42 8.48 -42.40
CA ASN A 388 9.82 8.29 -42.06
C ASN A 388 10.14 8.84 -40.68
N ALA A 389 9.65 10.04 -40.33
CA ALA A 389 9.87 10.63 -39.01
C ALA A 389 9.35 9.78 -37.87
N LEU A 390 8.21 9.08 -38.03
CA LEU A 390 7.71 8.13 -37.04
C LEU A 390 8.57 6.87 -36.95
N GLY A 391 9.10 6.38 -38.09
CA GLY A 391 9.92 5.18 -38.19
C GLY A 391 11.38 5.38 -37.80
N ASP A 392 11.93 6.59 -37.93
CA ASP A 392 13.31 6.89 -37.66
C ASP A 392 13.72 6.58 -36.22
N SER A 393 14.89 5.97 -36.06
CA SER A 393 15.46 5.66 -34.74
C SER A 393 16.09 6.91 -34.13
N ARG A 394 15.48 7.44 -33.06
CA ARG A 394 15.99 8.56 -32.25
C ARG A 394 16.09 8.16 -30.78
N SER A 395 17.04 8.73 -30.05
CA SER A 395 17.10 8.63 -28.59
C SER A 395 16.20 9.69 -27.97
N LEU A 396 15.50 9.35 -26.88
CA LEU A 396 14.77 10.35 -26.08
C LEU A 396 15.74 11.37 -25.47
N ALA A 397 15.25 12.54 -25.15
CA ALA A 397 16.06 13.63 -24.61
C ALA A 397 16.79 13.27 -23.29
N GLY A 398 16.23 12.36 -22.49
CA GLY A 398 16.86 11.80 -21.29
C GLY A 398 17.94 10.71 -21.56
N GLY A 399 18.24 10.40 -22.83
CA GLY A 399 19.15 9.33 -23.24
C GLY A 399 18.44 8.00 -23.47
N GLY A 400 19.22 6.93 -23.60
CA GLY A 400 18.73 5.57 -23.83
C GLY A 400 18.91 5.10 -25.28
N ALA A 401 18.38 3.91 -25.59
CA ALA A 401 18.49 3.32 -26.92
C ALA A 401 17.65 4.09 -27.95
N ALA A 402 18.25 4.35 -29.13
CA ALA A 402 17.52 4.94 -30.25
C ALA A 402 16.43 3.98 -30.76
N ARG A 403 15.22 4.47 -30.90
CA ARG A 403 14.03 3.70 -31.30
C ARG A 403 13.09 4.57 -32.17
N SER A 404 12.20 3.91 -32.91
CA SER A 404 11.02 4.57 -33.50
C SER A 404 10.06 5.03 -32.41
N VAL A 405 9.08 5.86 -32.75
CA VAL A 405 8.02 6.27 -31.80
C VAL A 405 7.30 5.04 -31.22
N ALA A 406 6.90 4.10 -32.07
CA ALA A 406 6.28 2.85 -31.63
C ALA A 406 7.21 2.04 -30.68
N GLY A 407 8.52 2.04 -30.95
CA GLY A 407 9.52 1.42 -30.09
C GLY A 407 9.65 2.10 -28.73
N HIS A 408 9.53 3.42 -28.63
CA HIS A 408 9.52 4.14 -27.35
C HIS A 408 8.25 3.89 -26.54
N VAL A 409 7.09 3.91 -27.19
CA VAL A 409 5.81 3.56 -26.55
C VAL A 409 5.85 2.10 -26.03
N ALA A 410 6.31 1.15 -26.86
CA ALA A 410 6.45 -0.24 -26.44
C ALA A 410 7.41 -0.41 -25.26
N SER A 411 8.52 0.34 -25.25
CA SER A 411 9.48 0.34 -24.12
C SER A 411 8.86 0.88 -22.82
N LEU A 412 8.07 1.96 -22.92
CA LEU A 412 7.34 2.52 -21.77
C LEU A 412 6.37 1.48 -21.17
N VAL A 413 5.51 0.90 -22.00
CA VAL A 413 4.53 -0.12 -21.59
C VAL A 413 5.23 -1.35 -21.00
N SER A 414 6.32 -1.81 -21.64
CA SER A 414 7.11 -2.95 -21.17
C SER A 414 7.77 -2.67 -19.82
N ASN A 415 8.29 -1.46 -19.59
CA ASN A 415 8.87 -1.08 -18.30
C ASN A 415 7.82 -1.10 -17.18
N ILE A 416 6.63 -0.54 -17.42
CA ILE A 416 5.53 -0.57 -16.45
C ILE A 416 5.12 -2.02 -16.16
N GLY A 417 4.93 -2.84 -17.20
CA GLY A 417 4.59 -4.25 -17.07
C GLY A 417 5.65 -5.05 -16.30
N SER A 418 6.94 -4.79 -16.55
CA SER A 418 8.05 -5.44 -15.83
C SER A 418 8.06 -5.06 -14.34
N GLN A 419 7.84 -3.78 -14.02
CA GLN A 419 7.74 -3.34 -12.62
C GLN A 419 6.54 -3.97 -11.91
N ARG A 420 5.39 -4.09 -12.59
CA ARG A 420 4.22 -4.77 -12.04
C ARG A 420 4.48 -6.26 -11.78
N LEU A 421 5.11 -6.96 -12.73
CA LEU A 421 5.47 -8.37 -12.55
C LEU A 421 6.45 -8.57 -11.37
N ALA A 422 7.46 -7.72 -11.25
CA ALA A 422 8.39 -7.75 -10.11
C ALA A 422 7.65 -7.53 -8.79
N ALA A 423 6.74 -6.55 -8.74
CA ALA A 423 5.92 -6.31 -7.56
C ALA A 423 4.98 -7.50 -7.24
N GLU A 424 4.47 -8.21 -8.25
CA GLU A 424 3.65 -9.41 -8.08
C GLU A 424 4.47 -10.59 -7.49
N GLU A 425 5.70 -10.77 -7.94
CA GLU A 425 6.65 -11.75 -7.38
C GLU A 425 6.97 -11.42 -5.92
N ASP A 426 7.25 -10.16 -5.60
CA ASP A 426 7.53 -9.69 -4.24
C ASP A 426 6.32 -9.94 -3.32
N VAL A 427 5.10 -9.59 -3.75
CA VAL A 427 3.86 -9.86 -3.00
C VAL A 427 3.66 -11.36 -2.79
N SER A 428 3.90 -12.18 -3.81
CA SER A 428 3.75 -13.64 -3.72
C SER A 428 4.71 -14.23 -2.68
N PHE A 429 5.98 -13.85 -2.72
CA PHE A 429 7.00 -14.29 -1.77
C PHE A 429 6.67 -13.84 -0.34
N THR A 430 6.32 -12.56 -0.17
CA THR A 430 6.01 -12.00 1.15
C THR A 430 4.73 -12.58 1.72
N THR A 431 3.71 -12.87 0.88
CA THR A 431 2.48 -13.56 1.28
C THR A 431 2.75 -14.97 1.78
N ALA A 432 3.62 -15.73 1.09
CA ALA A 432 4.01 -17.06 1.53
C ALA A 432 4.72 -17.02 2.90
N ARG A 433 5.64 -16.07 3.09
CA ARG A 433 6.33 -15.86 4.38
C ARG A 433 5.35 -15.45 5.47
N TRP A 434 4.45 -14.52 5.19
CA TRP A 434 3.41 -14.09 6.11
C TRP A 434 2.51 -15.25 6.55
N SER A 435 2.07 -16.07 5.58
CA SER A 435 1.24 -17.24 5.86
C SER A 435 1.95 -18.25 6.76
N SER A 436 3.25 -18.49 6.55
CA SER A 436 4.06 -19.37 7.40
C SER A 436 4.16 -18.84 8.83
N LEU A 437 4.48 -17.56 9.01
CA LEU A 437 4.55 -16.92 10.34
C LEU A 437 3.19 -16.91 11.04
N ARG A 438 2.12 -16.65 10.28
CA ARG A 438 0.75 -16.71 10.84
C ARG A 438 0.36 -18.11 11.27
N GLN A 439 0.73 -19.13 10.51
CA GLN A 439 0.50 -20.53 10.89
C GLN A 439 1.30 -20.91 12.15
N GLU A 440 2.54 -20.45 12.27
CA GLU A 440 3.38 -20.68 13.45
C GLU A 440 2.79 -19.96 14.68
N GLU A 441 2.37 -18.70 14.57
CA GLU A 441 1.67 -17.95 15.61
C GLU A 441 0.39 -18.68 16.07
N LEU A 442 -0.39 -19.24 15.15
CA LEU A 442 -1.60 -20.00 15.45
C LEU A 442 -1.32 -21.34 16.09
N SER A 443 -0.18 -21.99 15.79
CA SER A 443 0.20 -23.27 16.42
C SER A 443 0.53 -23.14 17.90
N ASP A 444 1.02 -21.95 18.32
CA ASP A 444 1.22 -21.59 19.72
C ASP A 444 -0.04 -21.03 20.39
N GLY A 445 -1.11 -20.85 19.62
CA GLY A 445 -2.40 -20.33 20.03
C GLY A 445 -3.28 -21.38 20.76
N VAL A 446 -4.60 -21.19 20.62
CA VAL A 446 -5.60 -22.09 21.23
C VAL A 446 -5.76 -23.34 20.37
N ASP A 447 -5.35 -24.50 20.89
CA ASP A 447 -5.65 -25.82 20.36
C ASP A 447 -6.95 -26.34 20.97
N SER A 448 -8.02 -26.43 20.17
CA SER A 448 -9.35 -26.84 20.62
C SER A 448 -9.37 -28.26 21.22
N ASP A 449 -8.60 -29.19 20.67
CA ASP A 449 -8.54 -30.56 21.13
C ASP A 449 -7.82 -30.64 22.49
N HIS A 450 -6.74 -29.88 22.63
CA HIS A 450 -6.03 -29.75 23.91
C HIS A 450 -6.91 -29.10 24.98
N GLU A 451 -7.61 -28.01 24.65
CA GLU A 451 -8.51 -27.32 25.60
C GLU A 451 -9.67 -28.23 26.02
N LEU A 452 -10.27 -29.01 25.13
CA LEU A 452 -11.32 -29.98 25.46
C LEU A 452 -10.80 -31.10 26.36
N GLN A 453 -9.60 -31.63 26.13
CA GLN A 453 -8.97 -32.61 27.02
C GLN A 453 -8.70 -32.00 28.41
N MET A 454 -8.25 -30.75 28.46
CA MET A 454 -8.04 -30.03 29.70
C MET A 454 -9.37 -29.83 30.44
N LEU A 455 -10.45 -29.47 29.76
CA LEU A 455 -11.79 -29.33 30.35
C LEU A 455 -12.27 -30.64 31.01
N MET A 456 -12.10 -31.78 30.33
CA MET A 456 -12.45 -33.09 30.89
C MET A 456 -11.65 -33.40 32.16
N ARG A 457 -10.34 -33.07 32.20
CA ARG A 457 -9.51 -33.26 33.41
C ARG A 457 -9.97 -32.34 34.54
N ILE A 458 -10.34 -31.09 34.23
CA ILE A 458 -10.87 -30.14 35.21
C ILE A 458 -12.18 -30.63 35.78
N GLU A 459 -13.09 -31.15 34.94
CA GLU A 459 -14.37 -31.74 35.36
C GLU A 459 -14.16 -32.91 36.34
N GLN A 460 -13.23 -33.83 36.01
CA GLN A 460 -12.88 -34.93 36.88
C GLN A 460 -12.30 -34.45 38.22
N ALA A 461 -11.43 -33.44 38.21
CA ALA A 461 -10.85 -32.86 39.42
C ALA A 461 -11.92 -32.16 40.25
N TYR A 462 -12.87 -31.44 39.62
CA TYR A 462 -14.00 -30.80 40.27
C TYR A 462 -14.89 -31.84 40.94
N ALA A 463 -15.27 -32.92 40.25
CA ALA A 463 -16.09 -34.00 40.76
C ALA A 463 -15.43 -34.71 41.96
N ALA A 464 -14.11 -34.94 41.88
CA ALA A 464 -13.35 -35.54 42.99
C ALA A 464 -13.36 -34.66 44.26
N ASN A 465 -13.09 -33.36 44.11
CA ASN A 465 -13.11 -32.40 45.24
C ASN A 465 -14.53 -32.23 45.82
N ALA A 466 -15.58 -32.20 44.96
CA ALA A 466 -16.97 -32.18 45.42
C ALA A 466 -17.34 -33.41 46.22
N LYS A 467 -16.86 -34.60 45.83
CA LYS A 467 -17.06 -35.85 46.61
C LYS A 467 -16.37 -35.79 47.95
N VAL A 468 -15.16 -35.27 48.03
CA VAL A 468 -14.46 -35.05 49.32
C VAL A 468 -15.27 -34.12 50.23
N MET A 469 -15.81 -33.02 49.69
CA MET A 469 -16.67 -32.11 50.45
C MET A 469 -17.92 -32.81 51.00
N GLN A 470 -18.62 -33.60 50.17
CA GLN A 470 -19.78 -34.38 50.63
C GLN A 470 -19.42 -35.36 51.74
N THR A 471 -18.28 -36.06 51.61
CA THR A 471 -17.80 -37.01 52.63
C THR A 471 -17.44 -36.31 53.94
N VAL A 472 -16.76 -35.18 53.89
CA VAL A 472 -16.44 -34.35 55.07
C VAL A 472 -17.72 -33.81 55.71
N GLN A 473 -18.70 -33.38 54.94
CA GLN A 473 -20.00 -32.90 55.44
C GLN A 473 -20.76 -34.04 56.19
N SER A 474 -20.79 -35.25 55.60
CA SER A 474 -21.35 -36.46 56.27
C SER A 474 -20.64 -36.81 57.57
N MET A 475 -19.30 -36.71 57.59
CA MET A 475 -18.53 -36.95 58.82
C MET A 475 -18.82 -35.95 59.95
N ILE A 476 -19.00 -34.66 59.59
CA ILE A 476 -19.40 -33.57 60.49
C ILE A 476 -20.78 -33.89 61.10
N GLN A 477 -21.73 -34.25 60.19
CA GLN A 477 -23.08 -34.58 60.64
C GLN A 477 -23.12 -35.77 61.60
N THR A 478 -22.39 -36.84 61.26
CA THR A 478 -22.26 -38.02 62.21
C THR A 478 -21.63 -37.64 63.55
N LEU A 479 -20.67 -36.69 63.55
CA LEU A 479 -20.06 -36.20 64.82
C LEU A 479 -21.02 -35.29 65.62
N MET A 480 -21.99 -34.64 64.98
CA MET A 480 -23.00 -33.82 65.66
C MET A 480 -24.17 -34.66 66.20
N GLU A 481 -24.36 -35.87 65.69
CA GLU A 481 -25.39 -36.84 66.13
C GLU A 481 -24.91 -37.77 67.25
N LEU A 482 -23.62 -37.77 67.57
CA LEU A 482 -22.97 -38.45 68.69
C LEU A 482 -22.89 -37.54 69.92
#